data_9516c6ef9e3d8c0391d1fd313a47e0ea
#
_entry.id   9516c6ef9e3d8c0391d1fd313a47e0ea
#
_cell.length_a   1.000
_cell.length_b   1.000
_cell.length_c   1.000
_cell.angle_alpha   90.00
_cell.angle_beta   90.00
_cell.angle_gamma   90.00
#
_symmetry.space_group_name_H-M   'P 1'
#
loop_
_entity.id
_entity.type
_entity.pdbx_description
1 polymer ?
#
loop_
_entity_poly.entity_id
_entity_poly.type
_entity_poly.pdbx_seq_one_letter_code
_entity_poly.pdbx_strand_id
1 'polypeptide(L)'
;MSANIRKKGELLVPLPIVLVTSFSCHRNKNQLLLIFAAKVRNNWDFLYFRSKFVNTMIRRAEIKDIPGIIELLHQVNMVHYVLRPDLFKPYTTKYKEQELETLIDDDSKPIFVFEDGAVLGHAFCMITEVKDDKLLQDIKTLYIDDICVDEKARGKHVGKALYEYVRDYAQSIGCNNITLNVWDGNDAALSFYKNMGMKVQKTTMEIVL
;
A
#
# COMPACT_ATOMS: atom_id res chain seq x y z
N MET A 1 67.83 9.13 5.86
CA MET A 1 66.61 9.97 5.85
C MET A 1 65.41 9.01 5.70
N SER A 2 64.73 8.74 6.79
CA SER A 2 63.64 7.76 6.87
C SER A 2 62.31 8.45 6.56
N ALA A 3 61.56 7.92 5.59
CA ALA A 3 60.19 8.31 5.33
C ALA A 3 59.22 7.27 5.92
N ASN A 4 58.49 7.74 6.93
CA ASN A 4 57.44 6.95 7.60
C ASN A 4 56.19 6.96 6.74
N ILE A 5 55.76 5.78 6.24
CA ILE A 5 54.46 5.57 5.62
C ILE A 5 53.50 5.06 6.69
N ARG A 6 52.59 5.92 7.14
CA ARG A 6 51.44 5.52 7.98
C ARG A 6 50.43 4.78 7.14
N LYS A 7 50.17 3.51 7.44
CA LYS A 7 49.02 2.72 6.99
C LYS A 7 47.74 3.26 7.66
N LYS A 8 46.77 3.66 6.86
CA LYS A 8 45.41 3.95 7.31
C LYS A 8 44.75 2.64 7.76
N GLY A 9 44.28 2.62 9.01
CA GLY A 9 43.54 1.52 9.57
C GLY A 9 42.13 1.42 8.94
N GLU A 10 41.85 0.27 8.39
CA GLU A 10 40.48 -0.11 8.01
C GLU A 10 39.66 -0.36 9.28
N LEU A 11 38.60 0.39 9.43
CA LEU A 11 37.59 0.17 10.46
C LEU A 11 36.76 -1.04 10.04
N LEU A 12 37.04 -2.21 10.62
CA LEU A 12 36.17 -3.37 10.53
C LEU A 12 34.85 -3.08 11.27
N VAL A 13 33.80 -2.85 10.51
CA VAL A 13 32.44 -2.77 11.04
C VAL A 13 31.97 -4.21 11.32
N PRO A 14 31.66 -4.58 12.57
CA PRO A 14 31.18 -5.93 12.86
C PRO A 14 29.77 -6.09 12.28
N LEU A 15 29.61 -7.11 11.45
CA LEU A 15 28.31 -7.57 10.96
C LEU A 15 27.44 -7.99 12.16
N PRO A 16 26.17 -7.61 12.22
CA PRO A 16 25.30 -8.06 13.29
C PRO A 16 24.98 -9.55 13.10
N ILE A 17 25.30 -10.34 14.10
CA ILE A 17 24.89 -11.76 14.21
C ILE A 17 23.36 -11.76 14.35
N VAL A 18 22.66 -12.13 13.30
CA VAL A 18 21.23 -12.38 13.33
C VAL A 18 21.02 -13.81 13.83
N LEU A 19 20.80 -13.96 15.12
CA LEU A 19 20.29 -15.21 15.69
C LEU A 19 18.80 -15.30 15.34
N VAL A 20 18.49 -16.04 14.29
CA VAL A 20 17.12 -16.47 13.98
C VAL A 20 16.79 -17.63 14.91
N THR A 21 16.23 -17.33 16.07
CA THR A 21 15.56 -18.34 16.87
C THR A 21 14.11 -18.42 16.41
N SER A 22 13.75 -19.55 15.81
CA SER A 22 12.36 -19.92 15.55
C SER A 22 11.62 -20.06 16.89
N PHE A 23 10.79 -19.11 17.21
CA PHE A 23 9.87 -19.22 18.31
C PHE A 23 8.44 -19.33 17.79
N SER A 24 7.94 -20.57 17.82
CA SER A 24 6.50 -20.83 17.90
C SER A 24 6.04 -20.38 19.28
N CYS A 25 5.30 -19.28 19.36
CA CYS A 25 4.67 -18.89 20.61
C CYS A 25 3.44 -17.99 20.40
N HIS A 26 2.34 -18.48 20.85
CA HIS A 26 1.15 -17.73 21.18
C HIS A 26 1.46 -16.78 22.36
N ARG A 27 1.87 -15.54 22.10
CA ARG A 27 1.95 -14.49 23.13
C ARG A 27 1.60 -13.12 22.56
N ASN A 28 0.85 -12.39 23.38
CA ASN A 28 0.29 -11.05 23.21
C ASN A 28 1.21 -10.08 22.47
N LYS A 29 0.73 -9.52 21.34
CA LYS A 29 1.43 -8.60 20.43
C LYS A 29 2.07 -7.39 21.14
N ASN A 30 1.50 -6.93 22.24
CA ASN A 30 2.01 -5.79 23.02
C ASN A 30 3.32 -6.08 23.78
N GLN A 31 3.57 -7.33 24.16
CA GLN A 31 4.85 -7.71 24.80
C GLN A 31 6.01 -7.80 23.80
N LEU A 32 5.73 -8.18 22.55
CA LEU A 32 6.74 -8.14 21.50
C LEU A 32 7.21 -6.71 21.20
N LEU A 33 6.29 -5.76 21.17
CA LEU A 33 6.62 -4.34 20.93
C LEU A 33 7.55 -3.77 22.00
N LEU A 34 7.34 -4.13 23.26
CA LEU A 34 8.18 -3.70 24.38
C LEU A 34 9.58 -4.34 24.38
N ILE A 35 9.71 -5.60 23.95
CA ILE A 35 11.00 -6.29 23.84
C ILE A 35 11.82 -5.73 22.66
N PHE A 36 11.17 -5.34 21.58
CA PHE A 36 11.82 -4.72 20.42
C PHE A 36 12.26 -3.27 20.73
N ALA A 37 11.44 -2.49 21.43
CA ALA A 37 11.80 -1.12 21.84
C ALA A 37 13.08 -1.08 22.70
N ALA A 38 13.33 -2.08 23.51
CA ALA A 38 14.54 -2.17 24.33
C ALA A 38 15.83 -2.47 23.54
N LYS A 39 15.75 -2.89 22.27
CA LYS A 39 16.89 -3.20 21.39
C LYS A 39 17.20 -2.13 20.35
N VAL A 40 16.34 -1.12 20.19
CA VAL A 40 16.53 -0.02 19.24
C VAL A 40 17.56 0.96 19.79
N ARG A 41 18.72 1.03 19.16
CA ARG A 41 19.83 1.89 19.61
C ARG A 41 19.83 3.30 19.03
N ASN A 42 19.07 3.53 17.95
CA ASN A 42 18.98 4.82 17.29
C ASN A 42 17.67 4.98 16.49
N ASN A 43 17.40 6.19 16.01
CA ASN A 43 16.20 6.54 15.27
C ASN A 43 16.07 5.76 13.93
N TRP A 44 17.18 5.36 13.31
CA TRP A 44 17.22 4.59 12.08
C TRP A 44 16.75 3.14 12.29
N ASP A 45 17.18 2.51 13.38
CA ASP A 45 16.74 1.16 13.73
C ASP A 45 15.24 1.14 14.00
N PHE A 46 14.72 2.17 14.69
CA PHE A 46 13.29 2.32 14.95
C PHE A 46 12.48 2.46 13.66
N LEU A 47 12.92 3.30 12.72
CA LEU A 47 12.26 3.50 11.44
C LEU A 47 12.33 2.24 10.56
N TYR A 48 13.46 1.54 10.55
CA TYR A 48 13.62 0.28 9.84
C TYR A 48 12.71 -0.83 10.38
N PHE A 49 12.68 -1.00 11.71
CA PHE A 49 11.80 -1.97 12.36
C PHE A 49 10.33 -1.63 12.18
N ARG A 50 9.96 -0.35 12.28
CA ARG A 50 8.60 0.11 12.03
C ARG A 50 8.17 -0.16 10.60
N SER A 51 9.00 0.12 9.61
CA SER A 51 8.76 -0.17 8.19
C SER A 51 8.55 -1.68 7.97
N LYS A 52 9.44 -2.51 8.52
CA LYS A 52 9.35 -3.96 8.39
C LYS A 52 8.11 -4.53 9.10
N PHE A 53 7.74 -4.00 10.26
CA PHE A 53 6.54 -4.42 11.00
C PHE A 53 5.25 -4.02 10.27
N VAL A 54 5.18 -2.82 9.71
CA VAL A 54 4.05 -2.36 8.90
C VAL A 54 3.91 -3.21 7.63
N ASN A 55 5.01 -3.59 6.99
CA ASN A 55 4.98 -4.49 5.83
C ASN A 55 4.46 -5.90 6.15
N THR A 56 4.56 -6.36 7.41
CA THR A 56 3.95 -7.64 7.81
C THR A 56 2.43 -7.55 8.01
N MET A 57 1.88 -6.35 8.09
CA MET A 57 0.44 -6.10 8.21
C MET A 57 -0.26 -5.97 6.85
N ILE A 58 0.51 -5.86 5.74
CA ILE A 58 -0.04 -5.75 4.40
C ILE A 58 0.27 -7.03 3.65
N ARG A 59 -0.78 -7.60 3.05
CA ARG A 59 -0.69 -8.84 2.29
C ARG A 59 -1.75 -8.89 1.19
N ARG A 60 -1.64 -9.87 0.31
CA ARG A 60 -2.72 -10.21 -0.60
C ARG A 60 -3.99 -10.52 0.20
N ALA A 61 -5.14 -10.08 -0.29
CA ALA A 61 -6.43 -10.41 0.31
C ALA A 61 -6.70 -11.91 0.20
N GLU A 62 -7.41 -12.43 1.17
CA GLU A 62 -7.89 -13.82 1.24
C GLU A 62 -9.41 -13.82 1.42
N ILE A 63 -10.08 -14.94 1.17
CA ILE A 63 -11.54 -15.07 1.29
C ILE A 63 -12.05 -14.62 2.66
N LYS A 64 -11.30 -14.89 3.73
CA LYS A 64 -11.67 -14.46 5.09
C LYS A 64 -11.76 -12.94 5.28
N ASP A 65 -11.16 -12.15 4.36
CA ASP A 65 -11.12 -10.69 4.44
C ASP A 65 -12.36 -10.04 3.81
N ILE A 66 -13.13 -10.80 3.04
CA ILE A 66 -14.29 -10.30 2.27
C ILE A 66 -15.23 -9.46 3.14
N PRO A 67 -15.66 -9.89 4.34
CA PRO A 67 -16.56 -9.07 5.15
C PRO A 67 -15.96 -7.68 5.49
N GLY A 68 -14.68 -7.61 5.83
CA GLY A 68 -13.99 -6.35 6.11
C GLY A 68 -13.81 -5.49 4.87
N ILE A 69 -13.55 -6.11 3.72
CA ILE A 69 -13.45 -5.41 2.42
C ILE A 69 -14.78 -4.78 2.04
N ILE A 70 -15.90 -5.53 2.18
CA ILE A 70 -17.26 -5.03 1.89
C ILE A 70 -17.58 -3.80 2.74
N GLU A 71 -17.25 -3.83 4.03
CA GLU A 71 -17.47 -2.68 4.93
C GLU A 71 -16.70 -1.43 4.44
N LEU A 72 -15.47 -1.60 4.01
CA LEU A 72 -14.67 -0.51 3.46
C LEU A 72 -15.20 -0.01 2.11
N LEU A 73 -15.71 -0.92 1.25
CA LEU A 73 -16.35 -0.56 -0.01
C LEU A 73 -17.63 0.28 0.22
N HIS A 74 -18.39 0.02 1.27
CA HIS A 74 -19.50 0.88 1.68
C HIS A 74 -19.01 2.28 2.06
N GLN A 75 -17.93 2.38 2.86
CA GLN A 75 -17.38 3.67 3.27
C GLN A 75 -16.91 4.49 2.07
N VAL A 76 -16.16 3.90 1.14
CA VAL A 76 -15.65 4.63 -0.04
C VAL A 76 -16.79 5.01 -1.00
N ASN A 77 -17.79 4.16 -1.18
CA ASN A 77 -18.95 4.49 -2.00
C ASN A 77 -19.71 5.71 -1.44
N MET A 78 -19.83 5.84 -0.12
CA MET A 78 -20.45 7.01 0.49
C MET A 78 -19.64 8.27 0.26
N VAL A 79 -18.31 8.22 0.24
CA VAL A 79 -17.45 9.36 -0.14
C VAL A 79 -17.74 9.77 -1.60
N HIS A 80 -17.81 8.81 -2.52
CA HIS A 80 -18.12 9.08 -3.92
C HIS A 80 -19.55 9.63 -4.09
N TYR A 81 -20.53 9.09 -3.39
CA TYR A 81 -21.90 9.59 -3.42
C TYR A 81 -22.03 11.04 -2.93
N VAL A 82 -21.31 11.41 -1.86
CA VAL A 82 -21.31 12.79 -1.36
C VAL A 82 -20.71 13.76 -2.40
N LEU A 83 -19.68 13.33 -3.13
CA LEU A 83 -19.05 14.15 -4.17
C LEU A 83 -19.90 14.25 -5.45
N ARG A 84 -20.50 13.12 -5.87
CA ARG A 84 -21.22 12.99 -7.15
C ARG A 84 -22.51 12.19 -6.97
N PRO A 85 -23.53 12.76 -6.28
CA PRO A 85 -24.81 12.10 -6.04
C PRO A 85 -25.62 11.86 -7.33
N ASP A 86 -25.24 12.53 -8.41
CA ASP A 86 -25.76 12.36 -9.76
C ASP A 86 -25.24 11.06 -10.43
N LEU A 87 -24.09 10.53 -10.03
CA LEU A 87 -23.45 9.35 -10.61
C LEU A 87 -23.53 8.12 -9.71
N PHE A 88 -23.34 8.30 -8.41
CA PHE A 88 -23.24 7.19 -7.45
C PHE A 88 -24.55 6.94 -6.73
N LYS A 89 -24.90 5.66 -6.52
CA LYS A 89 -26.02 5.26 -5.68
C LYS A 89 -25.55 5.16 -4.24
N PRO A 90 -26.30 5.68 -3.26
CA PRO A 90 -25.96 5.53 -1.85
C PRO A 90 -26.17 4.10 -1.37
N TYR A 91 -25.53 3.73 -0.27
CA TYR A 91 -25.73 2.46 0.44
C TYR A 91 -25.55 1.20 -0.41
N THR A 92 -24.65 1.23 -1.36
CA THR A 92 -24.28 0.09 -2.20
C THR A 92 -22.77 -0.14 -2.21
N THR A 93 -22.31 -1.22 -2.81
CA THR A 93 -20.90 -1.53 -3.00
C THR A 93 -20.61 -1.81 -4.47
N LYS A 94 -19.34 -1.63 -4.85
CA LYS A 94 -18.87 -1.94 -6.20
C LYS A 94 -18.95 -3.44 -6.51
N TYR A 95 -18.72 -4.30 -5.51
CA TYR A 95 -18.67 -5.75 -5.64
C TYR A 95 -19.55 -6.41 -4.57
N LYS A 96 -20.15 -7.56 -4.92
CA LYS A 96 -20.79 -8.49 -4.00
C LYS A 96 -19.76 -9.52 -3.49
N GLU A 97 -20.09 -10.26 -2.45
CA GLU A 97 -19.23 -11.31 -1.88
C GLU A 97 -18.76 -12.32 -2.92
N GLN A 98 -19.68 -12.87 -3.72
CA GLN A 98 -19.37 -13.87 -4.75
C GLN A 98 -18.46 -13.33 -5.86
N GLU A 99 -18.56 -12.04 -6.16
CA GLU A 99 -17.68 -11.39 -7.13
C GLU A 99 -16.27 -11.23 -6.54
N LEU A 100 -16.16 -10.91 -5.24
CA LEU A 100 -14.88 -10.81 -4.55
C LEU A 100 -14.21 -12.18 -4.40
N GLU A 101 -14.95 -13.25 -4.14
CA GLU A 101 -14.40 -14.61 -4.11
C GLU A 101 -13.67 -14.96 -5.40
N THR A 102 -14.23 -14.57 -6.54
CA THR A 102 -13.57 -14.77 -7.85
C THR A 102 -12.40 -13.80 -8.08
N LEU A 103 -12.53 -12.55 -7.62
CA LEU A 103 -11.53 -11.52 -7.84
C LEU A 103 -10.25 -11.74 -7.02
N ILE A 104 -10.36 -12.32 -5.82
CA ILE A 104 -9.21 -12.56 -4.93
C ILE A 104 -8.15 -13.42 -5.57
N ASP A 105 -8.55 -14.39 -6.40
CA ASP A 105 -7.64 -15.32 -7.09
C ASP A 105 -7.13 -14.77 -8.45
N ASP A 106 -7.61 -13.59 -8.89
CA ASP A 106 -7.18 -12.96 -10.14
C ASP A 106 -5.87 -12.20 -9.97
N ASP A 107 -4.77 -12.76 -10.47
CA ASP A 107 -3.45 -12.13 -10.42
C ASP A 107 -3.33 -10.87 -11.28
N SER A 108 -4.22 -10.68 -12.27
CA SER A 108 -4.26 -9.45 -13.06
C SER A 108 -4.93 -8.30 -12.31
N LYS A 109 -5.66 -8.60 -11.22
CA LYS A 109 -6.40 -7.64 -10.38
C LYS A 109 -6.08 -7.82 -8.90
N PRO A 110 -4.82 -7.67 -8.50
CA PRO A 110 -4.42 -7.93 -7.11
C PRO A 110 -5.14 -7.00 -6.13
N ILE A 111 -5.66 -7.62 -5.05
CA ILE A 111 -6.25 -6.91 -3.91
C ILE A 111 -5.31 -7.06 -2.73
N PHE A 112 -4.95 -5.96 -2.09
CA PHE A 112 -4.13 -5.94 -0.88
C PHE A 112 -4.94 -5.42 0.29
N VAL A 113 -4.71 -5.99 1.48
CA VAL A 113 -5.34 -5.56 2.73
C VAL A 113 -4.29 -5.17 3.75
N PHE A 114 -4.60 -4.16 4.56
CA PHE A 114 -3.89 -3.86 5.79
C PHE A 114 -4.69 -4.46 6.94
N GLU A 115 -4.09 -5.44 7.63
CA GLU A 115 -4.71 -6.16 8.74
C GLU A 115 -3.97 -5.90 10.05
N ASP A 116 -4.71 -5.42 11.06
CA ASP A 116 -4.24 -5.35 12.46
C ASP A 116 -5.40 -5.72 13.39
N GLY A 117 -5.61 -7.03 13.51
CA GLY A 117 -6.76 -7.60 14.24
C GLY A 117 -8.08 -7.54 13.46
N ALA A 118 -8.19 -6.63 12.49
CA ALA A 118 -9.27 -6.50 11.51
C ALA A 118 -8.70 -5.91 10.22
N VAL A 119 -9.46 -5.96 9.13
CA VAL A 119 -9.12 -5.27 7.88
C VAL A 119 -9.36 -3.78 8.08
N LEU A 120 -8.29 -3.00 8.16
CA LEU A 120 -8.31 -1.55 8.38
C LEU A 120 -8.13 -0.73 7.10
N GLY A 121 -7.84 -1.38 6.00
CA GLY A 121 -7.74 -0.75 4.70
C GLY A 121 -7.54 -1.78 3.60
N HIS A 122 -7.87 -1.39 2.38
CA HIS A 122 -7.62 -2.18 1.18
C HIS A 122 -7.04 -1.33 0.05
N ALA A 123 -6.42 -2.01 -0.92
CA ALA A 123 -6.07 -1.45 -2.22
C ALA A 123 -6.49 -2.44 -3.32
N PHE A 124 -7.40 -2.02 -4.18
CA PHE A 124 -7.73 -2.73 -5.41
C PHE A 124 -6.85 -2.23 -6.53
N CYS A 125 -6.21 -3.15 -7.23
CA CYS A 125 -5.31 -2.84 -8.33
C CYS A 125 -5.72 -3.60 -9.59
N MET A 126 -5.26 -3.11 -10.75
CA MET A 126 -5.40 -3.77 -12.03
C MET A 126 -4.09 -3.62 -12.80
N ILE A 127 -3.58 -4.73 -13.33
CA ILE A 127 -2.38 -4.73 -14.18
C ILE A 127 -2.85 -4.68 -15.63
N THR A 128 -2.37 -3.68 -16.37
CA THR A 128 -2.61 -3.53 -17.79
C THR A 128 -1.29 -3.48 -18.53
N GLU A 129 -1.26 -4.06 -19.74
CA GLU A 129 -0.07 -4.08 -20.57
C GLU A 129 -0.45 -3.71 -22.00
N VAL A 130 0.29 -2.78 -22.57
CA VAL A 130 0.23 -2.43 -24.00
C VAL A 130 1.51 -2.98 -24.63
N LYS A 131 1.38 -3.77 -25.70
CA LYS A 131 2.49 -4.33 -26.45
C LYS A 131 2.20 -4.25 -27.96
N ASP A 132 3.23 -4.00 -28.72
CA ASP A 132 3.19 -3.96 -30.19
C ASP A 132 2.07 -3.04 -30.76
N ASP A 133 1.71 -1.98 -30.01
CA ASP A 133 0.72 -0.99 -30.44
C ASP A 133 1.31 -0.07 -31.48
N LYS A 134 0.49 0.37 -32.46
CA LYS A 134 0.95 1.22 -33.58
C LYS A 134 1.27 2.66 -33.15
N LEU A 135 0.72 3.12 -32.05
CA LEU A 135 0.83 4.51 -31.56
C LEU A 135 1.56 4.61 -30.24
N LEU A 136 1.32 3.66 -29.34
CA LEU A 136 1.82 3.69 -27.97
C LEU A 136 3.11 2.86 -27.85
N GLN A 137 3.98 3.27 -26.94
CA GLN A 137 5.13 2.47 -26.54
C GLN A 137 4.66 1.26 -25.70
N ASP A 138 5.46 0.21 -25.67
CA ASP A 138 5.23 -0.92 -24.78
C ASP A 138 5.30 -0.43 -23.32
N ILE A 139 4.21 -0.61 -22.60
CA ILE A 139 4.08 -0.14 -21.24
C ILE A 139 3.24 -1.09 -20.39
N LYS A 140 3.76 -1.43 -19.24
CA LYS A 140 3.03 -2.17 -18.20
C LYS A 140 2.67 -1.22 -17.07
N THR A 141 1.39 -1.07 -16.79
CA THR A 141 0.84 -0.13 -15.83
C THR A 141 0.14 -0.88 -14.70
N LEU A 142 0.41 -0.51 -13.47
CA LEU A 142 -0.47 -0.86 -12.35
C LEU A 142 -1.45 0.30 -12.15
N TYR A 143 -2.73 0.04 -12.36
CA TYR A 143 -3.80 0.98 -12.07
C TYR A 143 -4.33 0.71 -10.66
N ILE A 144 -4.33 1.72 -9.80
CA ILE A 144 -5.00 1.67 -8.51
C ILE A 144 -6.45 2.07 -8.75
N ASP A 145 -7.33 1.08 -8.63
CA ASP A 145 -8.76 1.27 -8.84
C ASP A 145 -9.45 1.87 -7.61
N ASP A 146 -8.96 1.48 -6.41
CA ASP A 146 -9.45 1.99 -5.15
C ASP A 146 -8.42 1.80 -4.03
N ILE A 147 -8.27 2.80 -3.17
CA ILE A 147 -7.62 2.67 -1.86
C ILE A 147 -8.57 3.25 -0.81
N CYS A 148 -8.99 2.42 0.12
CA CYS A 148 -9.80 2.83 1.25
C CYS A 148 -9.11 2.52 2.58
N VAL A 149 -9.29 3.43 3.54
CA VAL A 149 -8.86 3.25 4.93
C VAL A 149 -10.06 3.48 5.83
N ASP A 150 -10.30 2.55 6.73
CA ASP A 150 -11.35 2.64 7.74
C ASP A 150 -11.30 3.99 8.46
N GLU A 151 -12.43 4.62 8.67
CA GLU A 151 -12.50 5.95 9.27
C GLU A 151 -11.80 6.02 10.63
N LYS A 152 -11.92 4.97 11.44
CA LYS A 152 -11.30 4.86 12.77
C LYS A 152 -9.78 4.64 12.70
N ALA A 153 -9.25 4.26 11.53
CA ALA A 153 -7.84 4.04 11.27
C ALA A 153 -7.17 5.20 10.51
N ARG A 154 -7.92 6.21 10.10
CA ARG A 154 -7.36 7.41 9.44
C ARG A 154 -6.39 8.15 10.36
N GLY A 155 -5.41 8.82 9.79
CA GLY A 155 -4.34 9.50 10.55
C GLY A 155 -3.26 8.58 11.11
N LYS A 156 -3.42 7.25 11.02
CA LYS A 156 -2.45 6.26 11.52
C LYS A 156 -1.49 5.74 10.45
N HIS A 157 -1.35 6.45 9.33
CA HIS A 157 -0.49 6.12 8.20
C HIS A 157 -0.83 4.84 7.42
N VAL A 158 -2.00 4.24 7.63
CA VAL A 158 -2.45 3.02 6.92
C VAL A 158 -2.47 3.24 5.40
N GLY A 159 -3.06 4.35 4.93
CA GLY A 159 -3.11 4.66 3.50
C GLY A 159 -1.72 4.84 2.87
N LYS A 160 -0.79 5.49 3.59
CA LYS A 160 0.60 5.62 3.15
C LYS A 160 1.27 4.25 3.02
N ALA A 161 1.10 3.39 4.00
CA ALA A 161 1.67 2.05 4.01
C ALA A 161 1.14 1.19 2.85
N LEU A 162 -0.19 1.22 2.61
CA LEU A 162 -0.82 0.54 1.47
C LEU A 162 -0.27 1.04 0.14
N TYR A 163 -0.17 2.36 -0.05
CA TYR A 163 0.38 2.94 -1.28
C TYR A 163 1.84 2.55 -1.50
N GLU A 164 2.67 2.62 -0.46
CA GLU A 164 4.09 2.22 -0.54
C GLU A 164 4.23 0.74 -0.87
N TYR A 165 3.42 -0.12 -0.28
CA TYR A 165 3.39 -1.56 -0.59
C TYR A 165 3.00 -1.82 -2.06
N VAL A 166 1.93 -1.17 -2.54
CA VAL A 166 1.49 -1.27 -3.95
C VAL A 166 2.57 -0.78 -4.90
N ARG A 167 3.27 0.31 -4.57
CA ARG A 167 4.39 0.82 -5.36
C ARG A 167 5.53 -0.19 -5.44
N ASP A 168 5.93 -0.76 -4.31
CA ASP A 168 7.02 -1.72 -4.25
C ASP A 168 6.62 -3.03 -4.99
N TYR A 169 5.36 -3.45 -4.88
CA TYR A 169 4.81 -4.54 -5.67
C TYR A 169 4.86 -4.25 -7.17
N ALA A 170 4.39 -3.09 -7.61
CA ALA A 170 4.43 -2.69 -9.03
C ALA A 170 5.86 -2.73 -9.59
N GLN A 171 6.83 -2.24 -8.83
CA GLN A 171 8.25 -2.32 -9.20
C GLN A 171 8.73 -3.77 -9.31
N SER A 172 8.34 -4.62 -8.37
CA SER A 172 8.77 -6.04 -8.34
C SER A 172 8.27 -6.85 -9.54
N ILE A 173 7.12 -6.48 -10.10
CA ILE A 173 6.52 -7.13 -11.27
C ILE A 173 6.86 -6.42 -12.60
N GLY A 174 7.76 -5.41 -12.56
CA GLY A 174 8.25 -4.71 -13.74
C GLY A 174 7.27 -3.72 -14.37
N CYS A 175 6.35 -3.12 -13.59
CA CYS A 175 5.53 -2.03 -14.09
C CYS A 175 6.36 -0.77 -14.36
N ASN A 176 6.05 -0.08 -15.46
CA ASN A 176 6.68 1.17 -15.83
C ASN A 176 6.13 2.36 -15.03
N ASN A 177 4.85 2.29 -14.65
CA ASN A 177 4.18 3.35 -13.91
C ASN A 177 3.03 2.82 -13.04
N ILE A 178 2.53 3.71 -12.17
CA ILE A 178 1.29 3.54 -11.41
C ILE A 178 0.37 4.69 -11.78
N THR A 179 -0.89 4.40 -12.04
CA THR A 179 -1.91 5.40 -12.33
C THR A 179 -3.14 5.20 -11.44
N LEU A 180 -3.92 6.25 -11.27
CA LEU A 180 -5.21 6.23 -10.58
C LEU A 180 -6.07 7.42 -11.05
N ASN A 181 -7.34 7.41 -10.69
CA ASN A 181 -8.22 8.55 -10.87
C ASN A 181 -8.64 9.13 -9.52
N VAL A 182 -8.74 10.45 -9.45
CA VAL A 182 -9.30 11.18 -8.29
C VAL A 182 -10.46 12.02 -8.80
N TRP A 183 -11.62 11.87 -8.17
CA TRP A 183 -12.78 12.72 -8.46
C TRP A 183 -12.49 14.17 -8.09
N ASP A 184 -12.94 15.08 -8.92
CA ASP A 184 -12.90 16.51 -8.61
C ASP A 184 -13.67 16.79 -7.31
N GLY A 185 -13.16 17.69 -6.47
CA GLY A 185 -13.65 17.91 -5.12
C GLY A 185 -13.14 16.95 -4.05
N ASN A 186 -12.40 15.88 -4.40
CA ASN A 186 -11.72 15.04 -3.41
C ASN A 186 -10.30 15.56 -3.11
N ASP A 187 -10.23 16.76 -2.54
CA ASP A 187 -8.96 17.43 -2.24
C ASP A 187 -8.08 16.65 -1.27
N ALA A 188 -8.68 15.89 -0.37
CA ALA A 188 -7.96 15.05 0.58
C ALA A 188 -7.17 13.94 -0.15
N ALA A 189 -7.82 13.22 -1.07
CA ALA A 189 -7.16 12.20 -1.88
C ALA A 189 -6.12 12.83 -2.83
N LEU A 190 -6.46 13.94 -3.49
CA LEU A 190 -5.55 14.64 -4.39
C LEU A 190 -4.29 15.09 -3.66
N SER A 191 -4.43 15.68 -2.48
CA SER A 191 -3.30 16.11 -1.64
C SER A 191 -2.46 14.93 -1.16
N PHE A 192 -3.11 13.83 -0.77
CA PHE A 192 -2.43 12.60 -0.37
C PHE A 192 -1.54 12.07 -1.50
N TYR A 193 -2.07 11.88 -2.71
CA TYR A 193 -1.29 11.35 -3.83
C TYR A 193 -0.20 12.31 -4.31
N LYS A 194 -0.42 13.62 -4.30
CA LYS A 194 0.63 14.61 -4.56
C LYS A 194 1.79 14.49 -3.55
N ASN A 195 1.48 14.30 -2.26
CA ASN A 195 2.49 14.08 -1.22
C ASN A 195 3.25 12.75 -1.39
N MET A 196 2.65 11.76 -2.06
CA MET A 196 3.29 10.51 -2.45
C MET A 196 4.14 10.65 -3.73
N GLY A 197 4.23 11.86 -4.32
CA GLY A 197 5.02 12.15 -5.52
C GLY A 197 4.28 11.95 -6.83
N MET A 198 2.99 11.66 -6.83
CA MET A 198 2.21 11.55 -8.06
C MET A 198 1.95 12.91 -8.70
N LYS A 199 1.87 12.92 -10.03
CA LYS A 199 1.59 14.10 -10.86
C LYS A 199 0.37 13.85 -11.72
N VAL A 200 -0.34 14.92 -12.08
CA VAL A 200 -1.45 14.82 -13.03
C VAL A 200 -0.89 14.37 -14.38
N GLN A 201 -1.45 13.28 -14.92
CA GLN A 201 -1.09 12.73 -16.23
C GLN A 201 -2.01 13.26 -17.34
N LYS A 202 -3.31 13.29 -17.06
CA LYS A 202 -4.36 13.77 -17.97
C LYS A 202 -5.52 14.32 -17.17
N THR A 203 -6.37 15.10 -17.82
CA THR A 203 -7.60 15.64 -17.24
C THR A 203 -8.79 15.21 -18.06
N THR A 204 -9.85 14.73 -17.42
CA THR A 204 -11.14 14.47 -18.03
C THR A 204 -12.04 15.69 -17.80
N MET A 205 -12.68 16.17 -18.87
CA MET A 205 -13.61 17.28 -18.83
C MET A 205 -15.04 16.76 -19.06
N GLU A 206 -16.02 17.35 -18.41
CA GLU A 206 -17.43 16.98 -18.50
C GLU A 206 -18.29 18.21 -18.75
N ILE A 207 -19.38 18.06 -19.48
CA ILE A 207 -20.51 18.99 -19.55
C ILE A 207 -21.78 18.19 -19.28
N VAL A 208 -22.56 18.63 -18.32
CA VAL A 208 -23.88 18.04 -18.04
C VAL A 208 -24.89 18.70 -18.96
N LEU A 209 -25.70 17.89 -19.70
CA LEU A 209 -26.71 18.33 -20.66
C LEU A 209 -28.12 18.30 -20.08
#